data_940c1c0b85f84a8541b53a2016d004f2
#
_entry.id   940c1c0b85f84a8541b53a2016d004f2
#
_cell.length_a   1.000
_cell.length_b   1.000
_cell.length_c   1.000
_cell.angle_alpha   90.00
_cell.angle_beta   90.00
_cell.angle_gamma   90.00
#
_symmetry.space_group_name_H-M   'P 1'
#
loop_
_entity.id
_entity.type
_entity.pdbx_description
1 polymer ?
#
loop_
_entity_poly.entity_id
_entity_poly.type
_entity_poly.pdbx_seq_one_letter_code
_entity_poly.pdbx_strand_id
1 'polypeptide(L)'
;TDSDQAVFCSCDLVGVSWSLRDAVREKLAGNTVDLDPMKVIISAIHTHTGPGYTGRGNSSGRFSSNSSGFRALLESELPAGKKYVESANVTANPEIAQDDELLEFLSGQIAKAALEAWAKRAPGGFSNAFGRAVVGMCRRVCYNDGSAQMWGNAETAKFTEIEGGNDSGIELMYVFNEKNELTGIVANLACPAQCVQHRLFVSPDFWGEAKMLLRKHFGDKLFMLPLCSPAGDQCPVDLVRWVEPESDVHDPNLKRTNPHPRKADPSMFDLSGMRKAGKRVANEIIEVYNEGLDAPQADPELVHEVHNMQLPLRRTTFAEVAAARRRIHDYLAEKPGDVDFNDAAALQVDLGILRREE
;
A
#
# COMPACT_ATOMS: atom_id res chain seq x y z
N THR A 1 3.80 -22.73 -17.78
CA THR A 1 4.14 -23.37 -19.07
C THR A 1 5.39 -24.21 -18.90
N ASP A 2 5.72 -25.05 -19.86
CA ASP A 2 6.97 -25.83 -19.83
C ASP A 2 8.22 -24.96 -20.00
N SER A 3 8.05 -23.68 -20.42
CA SER A 3 9.12 -22.76 -20.71
C SER A 3 9.58 -21.94 -19.50
N ASP A 4 8.67 -21.56 -18.60
CA ASP A 4 9.01 -20.73 -17.45
C ASP A 4 7.95 -20.82 -16.32
N GLN A 5 8.25 -20.21 -15.17
CA GLN A 5 7.45 -20.25 -13.95
C GLN A 5 7.11 -18.84 -13.47
N ALA A 6 5.93 -18.67 -12.90
CA ALA A 6 5.56 -17.49 -12.13
C ALA A 6 4.54 -17.85 -11.05
N VAL A 7 4.77 -17.42 -9.84
CA VAL A 7 3.79 -17.47 -8.73
C VAL A 7 3.56 -16.07 -8.21
N PHE A 8 2.33 -15.61 -8.26
CA PHE A 8 1.94 -14.31 -7.72
C PHE A 8 1.36 -14.47 -6.32
N CYS A 9 1.93 -13.75 -5.37
CA CYS A 9 1.42 -13.64 -4.00
C CYS A 9 0.98 -12.21 -3.74
N SER A 10 -0.28 -12.01 -3.40
CA SER A 10 -0.83 -10.72 -2.97
C SER A 10 -1.04 -10.74 -1.47
N CYS A 11 -0.51 -9.76 -0.77
CA CYS A 11 -0.51 -9.68 0.69
C CYS A 11 -1.37 -8.52 1.18
N ASP A 12 -2.17 -8.78 2.23
CA ASP A 12 -2.92 -7.75 2.94
C ASP A 12 -1.98 -6.96 3.87
N LEU A 13 -1.00 -6.29 3.25
CA LEU A 13 0.04 -5.49 3.88
C LEU A 13 0.11 -4.11 3.21
N VAL A 14 0.75 -3.15 3.89
CA VAL A 14 1.06 -1.84 3.31
C VAL A 14 2.19 -1.91 2.28
N GLY A 15 3.08 -2.88 2.40
CA GLY A 15 4.20 -3.08 1.48
C GLY A 15 4.94 -4.37 1.77
N VAL A 16 5.81 -4.75 0.87
CA VAL A 16 6.71 -5.91 1.01
C VAL A 16 8.14 -5.39 1.11
N SER A 17 8.78 -5.60 2.25
CA SER A 17 10.19 -5.25 2.45
C SER A 17 11.12 -6.27 1.77
N TRP A 18 12.35 -5.87 1.50
CA TRP A 18 13.35 -6.79 0.99
C TRP A 18 13.63 -7.94 1.94
N SER A 19 13.67 -7.66 3.26
CA SER A 19 13.86 -8.69 4.28
C SER A 19 12.74 -9.74 4.28
N LEU A 20 11.48 -9.32 4.09
CA LEU A 20 10.35 -10.23 3.97
C LEU A 20 10.45 -11.07 2.70
N ARG A 21 10.74 -10.44 1.56
CA ARG A 21 10.94 -11.14 0.28
C ARG A 21 12.06 -12.18 0.38
N ASP A 22 13.19 -11.79 0.95
CA ASP A 22 14.38 -12.66 1.03
C ASP A 22 14.12 -13.81 2.00
N ALA A 23 13.46 -13.58 3.14
CA ALA A 23 13.05 -14.63 4.07
C ALA A 23 12.04 -15.64 3.44
N VAL A 24 11.12 -15.16 2.59
CA VAL A 24 10.24 -16.04 1.82
C VAL A 24 11.03 -16.90 0.85
N ARG A 25 11.94 -16.31 0.08
CA ARG A 25 12.79 -17.03 -0.88
C ARG A 25 13.68 -18.06 -0.22
N GLU A 26 14.23 -17.75 0.95
CA GLU A 26 15.03 -18.69 1.74
C GLU A 26 14.20 -19.90 2.19
N LYS A 27 12.98 -19.67 2.68
CA LYS A 27 12.06 -20.75 3.06
C LYS A 27 11.63 -21.62 1.86
N LEU A 28 11.47 -21.02 0.70
CA LEU A 28 11.16 -21.74 -0.54
C LEU A 28 12.35 -22.58 -1.02
N ALA A 29 13.56 -22.04 -0.96
CA ALA A 29 14.79 -22.74 -1.36
C ALA A 29 15.07 -24.00 -0.49
N GLY A 30 14.60 -24.01 0.75
CA GLY A 30 14.70 -25.17 1.65
C GLY A 30 13.75 -26.34 1.31
N ASN A 31 12.88 -26.17 0.32
CA ASN A 31 11.92 -27.20 -0.10
C ASN A 31 12.41 -27.95 -1.35
N THR A 32 12.02 -29.23 -1.48
CA THR A 32 12.43 -30.11 -2.59
C THR A 32 11.51 -30.06 -3.80
N VAL A 33 10.78 -28.97 -3.97
CA VAL A 33 9.87 -28.76 -5.10
C VAL A 33 10.58 -28.14 -6.29
N ASP A 34 10.05 -28.32 -7.47
CA ASP A 34 10.54 -27.79 -8.74
C ASP A 34 10.20 -26.29 -8.97
N LEU A 35 9.94 -25.53 -7.93
CA LEU A 35 9.68 -24.10 -7.97
C LEU A 35 10.97 -23.31 -7.71
N ASP A 36 11.37 -22.50 -8.67
CA ASP A 36 12.46 -21.51 -8.47
C ASP A 36 11.96 -20.38 -7.54
N PRO A 37 12.59 -20.17 -6.37
CA PRO A 37 12.23 -19.07 -5.46
C PRO A 37 12.29 -17.67 -6.10
N MET A 38 13.11 -17.48 -7.13
CA MET A 38 13.20 -16.22 -7.86
C MET A 38 11.96 -15.93 -8.73
N LYS A 39 11.19 -16.96 -9.05
CA LYS A 39 9.97 -16.88 -9.85
C LYS A 39 8.72 -16.57 -9.02
N VAL A 40 8.88 -16.32 -7.72
CA VAL A 40 7.80 -15.89 -6.82
C VAL A 40 7.77 -14.37 -6.72
N ILE A 41 6.68 -13.77 -7.20
CA ILE A 41 6.40 -12.34 -7.20
C ILE A 41 5.51 -12.03 -5.99
N ILE A 42 5.99 -11.20 -5.09
CA ILE A 42 5.27 -10.85 -3.87
C ILE A 42 4.91 -9.37 -3.94
N SER A 43 3.63 -9.08 -3.83
CA SER A 43 3.08 -7.73 -3.84
C SER A 43 2.20 -7.47 -2.62
N ALA A 44 1.86 -6.21 -2.38
CA ALA A 44 0.93 -5.81 -1.33
C ALA A 44 -0.20 -4.97 -1.93
N ILE A 45 -1.41 -5.12 -1.41
CA ILE A 45 -2.57 -4.29 -1.79
C ILE A 45 -2.53 -2.88 -1.20
N HIS A 46 -1.49 -2.57 -0.45
CA HIS A 46 -1.27 -1.31 0.25
C HIS A 46 -2.35 -1.00 1.29
N THR A 47 -2.88 -2.03 1.98
CA THR A 47 -3.80 -1.77 3.09
C THR A 47 -3.10 -1.11 4.26
N HIS A 48 -3.71 -0.04 4.78
CA HIS A 48 -3.22 0.69 5.96
C HIS A 48 -3.77 0.12 7.28
N THR A 49 -4.54 -0.96 7.22
CA THR A 49 -5.04 -1.72 8.36
C THR A 49 -4.50 -3.15 8.38
N GLY A 50 -3.33 -3.37 7.79
CA GLY A 50 -2.59 -4.60 7.90
C GLY A 50 -1.64 -4.61 9.10
N PRO A 51 -0.94 -5.72 9.37
CA PRO A 51 0.12 -5.77 10.37
C PRO A 51 1.23 -4.75 10.07
N GLY A 52 1.66 -4.03 11.09
CA GLY A 52 2.73 -3.04 10.97
C GLY A 52 4.10 -3.73 10.97
N TYR A 53 4.59 -4.12 9.80
CA TYR A 53 5.91 -4.69 9.62
C TYR A 53 6.84 -3.72 8.89
N THR A 54 7.90 -3.30 9.54
CA THR A 54 8.86 -2.31 9.00
C THR A 54 10.09 -2.95 8.37
N GLY A 55 10.41 -4.18 8.73
CA GLY A 55 11.57 -4.93 8.25
C GLY A 55 12.91 -4.48 8.84
N ARG A 56 13.80 -5.43 9.14
CA ARG A 56 15.17 -5.11 9.53
C ARG A 56 15.93 -4.51 8.35
N GLY A 57 16.62 -3.41 8.59
CA GLY A 57 17.53 -2.80 7.63
C GLY A 57 16.87 -2.13 6.43
N ASN A 58 15.57 -1.87 6.48
CA ASN A 58 14.87 -1.22 5.38
C ASN A 58 15.12 0.29 5.40
N SER A 59 16.22 0.70 4.80
CA SER A 59 16.58 2.11 4.60
C SER A 59 15.60 2.86 3.67
N SER A 60 14.69 2.16 3.00
CA SER A 60 13.72 2.73 2.07
C SER A 60 12.34 2.98 2.69
N GLY A 61 12.13 2.62 3.96
CA GLY A 61 10.86 2.84 4.66
C GLY A 61 10.59 4.32 4.89
N ARG A 62 9.95 4.97 3.92
CA ARG A 62 9.45 6.36 4.08
C ARG A 62 8.49 6.54 5.25
N PHE A 63 8.01 5.45 5.84
CA PHE A 63 7.02 5.44 6.91
C PHE A 63 7.47 4.70 8.17
N SER A 64 8.69 4.20 8.22
CA SER A 64 9.22 3.62 9.44
C SER A 64 9.89 4.71 10.27
N SER A 65 9.22 5.09 11.34
CA SER A 65 9.75 5.95 12.40
C SER A 65 11.01 5.39 13.06
N ASN A 66 11.18 4.08 12.98
CA ASN A 66 12.34 3.34 13.45
C ASN A 66 13.39 3.12 12.37
N SER A 67 13.31 3.81 11.22
CA SER A 67 14.47 3.85 10.35
C SER A 67 15.58 4.56 11.15
N SER A 68 16.52 3.79 11.64
CA SER A 68 17.68 4.26 12.42
C SER A 68 18.36 5.49 11.82
N GLY A 69 18.22 5.68 10.50
CA GLY A 69 18.75 6.80 9.77
C GLY A 69 18.04 8.15 9.99
N PHE A 70 16.70 8.22 9.98
CA PHE A 70 16.01 9.49 10.22
C PHE A 70 16.08 9.91 11.69
N ARG A 71 16.01 8.95 12.60
CA ARG A 71 16.21 9.22 14.01
C ARG A 71 17.61 9.77 14.27
N ALA A 72 18.63 9.10 13.78
CA ALA A 72 20.01 9.53 13.97
C ALA A 72 20.27 10.93 13.38
N LEU A 73 19.71 11.22 12.19
CA LEU A 73 19.78 12.55 11.59
C LEU A 73 19.03 13.60 12.43
N LEU A 74 17.81 13.28 12.91
CA LEU A 74 17.09 14.20 13.78
C LEU A 74 17.85 14.44 15.09
N GLU A 75 18.38 13.38 15.71
CA GLU A 75 19.17 13.49 16.94
C GLU A 75 20.44 14.36 16.74
N SER A 76 21.06 14.32 15.56
CA SER A 76 22.22 15.16 15.24
C SER A 76 21.88 16.65 15.06
N GLU A 77 20.64 16.97 14.75
CA GLU A 77 20.17 18.36 14.57
C GLU A 77 19.50 18.94 15.84
N LEU A 78 19.40 18.14 16.94
CA LEU A 78 18.75 18.60 18.16
C LEU A 78 19.53 19.71 18.86
N PRO A 79 18.85 20.79 19.31
CA PRO A 79 19.45 21.80 20.17
C PRO A 79 19.90 21.20 21.51
N ALA A 80 20.89 21.84 22.13
CA ALA A 80 21.36 21.43 23.44
C ALA A 80 20.21 21.37 24.47
N GLY A 81 20.12 20.26 25.19
CA GLY A 81 19.10 20.02 26.21
C GLY A 81 17.80 19.37 25.71
N LYS A 82 17.63 19.20 24.41
CA LYS A 82 16.55 18.37 23.84
C LYS A 82 17.02 16.96 23.55
N LYS A 83 16.12 16.00 23.64
CA LYS A 83 16.37 14.60 23.29
C LYS A 83 15.20 14.02 22.50
N TYR A 84 15.47 12.94 21.79
CA TYR A 84 14.42 12.14 21.19
C TYR A 84 13.81 11.21 22.23
N VAL A 85 12.49 11.20 22.34
CA VAL A 85 11.76 10.35 23.28
C VAL A 85 10.98 9.32 22.45
N GLU A 86 11.23 8.06 22.70
CA GLU A 86 10.43 7.00 22.11
C GLU A 86 9.04 6.96 22.74
N SER A 87 8.04 6.75 21.92
CA SER A 87 6.69 6.52 22.43
C SER A 87 6.70 5.30 23.36
N ALA A 88 6.38 5.50 24.61
CA ALA A 88 6.35 4.47 25.64
C ALA A 88 5.42 3.28 25.34
N ASN A 89 4.59 3.41 24.29
CA ASN A 89 3.57 2.41 23.94
C ASN A 89 4.09 1.29 23.04
N VAL A 90 5.28 1.40 22.45
CA VAL A 90 5.73 0.47 21.41
C VAL A 90 6.78 -0.54 21.93
N THR A 91 7.59 -0.15 22.89
CA THR A 91 8.79 -0.94 23.28
C THR A 91 8.60 -1.86 24.47
N ALA A 92 7.52 -1.75 25.21
CA ALA A 92 7.37 -2.44 26.49
C ALA A 92 6.09 -3.29 26.65
N ASN A 93 5.26 -3.43 25.60
CA ASN A 93 4.08 -4.29 25.71
C ASN A 93 4.41 -5.70 25.18
N PRO A 94 4.52 -6.72 26.06
CA PRO A 94 4.84 -8.09 25.67
C PRO A 94 3.73 -8.76 24.84
N GLU A 95 2.54 -8.15 24.77
CA GLU A 95 1.43 -8.65 23.93
C GLU A 95 1.53 -8.20 22.47
N ILE A 96 2.46 -7.30 22.14
CA ILE A 96 2.68 -6.86 20.77
C ILE A 96 3.80 -7.71 20.15
N ALA A 97 3.47 -8.39 19.05
CA ALA A 97 4.45 -9.17 18.29
C ALA A 97 5.62 -8.28 17.85
N GLN A 98 6.84 -8.77 18.05
CA GLN A 98 8.05 -8.09 17.65
C GLN A 98 8.35 -8.31 16.16
N ASP A 99 9.17 -7.46 15.57
CA ASP A 99 9.48 -7.49 14.13
C ASP A 99 9.99 -8.87 13.66
N ASP A 100 10.79 -9.57 14.47
CA ASP A 100 11.30 -10.90 14.12
C ASP A 100 10.22 -11.98 14.13
N GLU A 101 9.32 -11.93 15.11
CA GLU A 101 8.20 -12.87 15.19
C GLU A 101 7.25 -12.65 14.02
N LEU A 102 7.03 -11.37 13.68
CA LEU A 102 6.16 -11.01 12.56
C LEU A 102 6.81 -11.36 11.21
N LEU A 103 8.12 -11.18 11.06
CA LEU A 103 8.87 -11.62 9.88
C LEU A 103 8.77 -13.13 9.68
N GLU A 104 8.99 -13.90 10.76
CA GLU A 104 8.92 -15.36 10.71
C GLU A 104 7.50 -15.83 10.35
N PHE A 105 6.49 -15.25 10.98
CA PHE A 105 5.09 -15.56 10.69
C PHE A 105 4.71 -15.23 9.24
N LEU A 106 4.94 -13.98 8.78
CA LEU A 106 4.56 -13.54 7.45
C LEU A 106 5.31 -14.33 6.36
N SER A 107 6.62 -14.48 6.50
CA SER A 107 7.41 -15.24 5.53
C SER A 107 6.99 -16.70 5.45
N GLY A 108 6.66 -17.31 6.60
CA GLY A 108 6.15 -18.68 6.68
C GLY A 108 4.78 -18.82 5.98
N GLN A 109 3.85 -17.89 6.21
CA GLN A 109 2.52 -17.94 5.58
C GLN A 109 2.60 -17.72 4.06
N ILE A 110 3.43 -16.79 3.60
CA ILE A 110 3.60 -16.50 2.16
C ILE A 110 4.25 -17.72 1.47
N ALA A 111 5.33 -18.25 2.05
CA ALA A 111 6.00 -19.44 1.49
C ALA A 111 5.05 -20.65 1.43
N LYS A 112 4.29 -20.89 2.48
CA LYS A 112 3.27 -21.95 2.52
C LYS A 112 2.23 -21.76 1.42
N ALA A 113 1.69 -20.56 1.27
CA ALA A 113 0.68 -20.26 0.25
C ALA A 113 1.24 -20.45 -1.17
N ALA A 114 2.48 -20.03 -1.43
CA ALA A 114 3.16 -20.24 -2.71
C ALA A 114 3.34 -21.73 -3.02
N LEU A 115 3.82 -22.53 -2.05
CA LEU A 115 4.00 -23.97 -2.21
C LEU A 115 2.67 -24.71 -2.42
N GLU A 116 1.63 -24.32 -1.70
CA GLU A 116 0.29 -24.91 -1.89
C GLU A 116 -0.29 -24.57 -3.27
N ALA A 117 -0.14 -23.35 -3.73
CA ALA A 117 -0.57 -22.95 -5.06
C ALA A 117 0.20 -23.72 -6.14
N TRP A 118 1.52 -23.84 -5.97
CA TRP A 118 2.37 -24.59 -6.89
C TRP A 118 2.00 -26.06 -6.96
N ALA A 119 1.76 -26.69 -5.81
CA ALA A 119 1.37 -28.10 -5.74
C ALA A 119 -0.03 -28.38 -6.34
N LYS A 120 -0.93 -27.40 -6.27
CA LYS A 120 -2.32 -27.50 -6.77
C LYS A 120 -2.49 -26.97 -8.20
N ARG A 121 -1.39 -26.55 -8.86
CA ARG A 121 -1.48 -26.08 -10.23
C ARG A 121 -2.05 -27.16 -11.16
N ALA A 122 -2.89 -26.75 -12.06
CA ALA A 122 -3.52 -27.63 -13.04
C ALA A 122 -3.57 -26.91 -14.40
N PRO A 123 -3.68 -27.64 -15.49
CA PRO A 123 -3.91 -27.02 -16.80
C PRO A 123 -5.13 -26.11 -16.78
N GLY A 124 -5.03 -25.02 -17.51
CA GLY A 124 -6.09 -24.02 -17.62
C GLY A 124 -5.71 -22.93 -18.62
N GLY A 125 -6.54 -21.93 -18.73
CA GLY A 125 -6.32 -20.81 -19.61
C GLY A 125 -6.71 -19.50 -18.92
N PHE A 126 -6.43 -18.39 -19.58
CA PHE A 126 -6.85 -17.07 -19.10
C PHE A 126 -7.26 -16.15 -20.24
N SER A 127 -8.12 -15.22 -19.93
CA SER A 127 -8.52 -14.11 -20.81
C SER A 127 -8.19 -12.79 -20.14
N ASN A 128 -7.49 -11.91 -20.85
CA ASN A 128 -7.24 -10.55 -20.41
C ASN A 128 -8.43 -9.66 -20.77
N ALA A 129 -8.72 -8.70 -19.91
CA ALA A 129 -9.75 -7.70 -20.14
C ALA A 129 -9.40 -6.39 -19.45
N PHE A 130 -10.12 -5.36 -19.78
CA PHE A 130 -9.97 -4.03 -19.21
C PHE A 130 -11.32 -3.42 -18.88
N GLY A 131 -11.45 -2.84 -17.70
CA GLY A 131 -12.64 -2.14 -17.25
C GLY A 131 -12.31 -0.81 -16.60
N ARG A 132 -13.32 -0.13 -16.04
CA ARG A 132 -13.14 1.17 -15.37
C ARG A 132 -13.98 1.27 -14.11
N ALA A 133 -13.32 1.47 -12.97
CA ALA A 133 -13.99 1.77 -11.71
C ALA A 133 -13.39 3.01 -11.04
N VAL A 134 -14.22 3.99 -10.76
CA VAL A 134 -13.80 5.21 -10.08
C VAL A 134 -13.67 4.95 -8.58
N VAL A 135 -12.46 4.57 -8.17
CA VAL A 135 -12.11 4.27 -6.77
C VAL A 135 -10.96 5.16 -6.28
N GLY A 136 -9.87 5.26 -7.05
CA GLY A 136 -8.75 6.15 -6.75
C GLY A 136 -9.02 7.59 -7.19
N MET A 137 -8.56 8.55 -6.37
CA MET A 137 -8.59 9.99 -6.65
C MET A 137 -7.21 10.57 -6.37
N CYS A 138 -6.76 11.54 -7.19
CA CYS A 138 -5.49 12.21 -6.90
C CYS A 138 -5.58 12.98 -5.59
N ARG A 139 -4.60 12.79 -4.71
CA ARG A 139 -4.53 13.39 -3.38
C ARG A 139 -3.54 14.54 -3.24
N ARG A 140 -3.02 15.04 -4.36
CA ARG A 140 -2.09 16.18 -4.37
C ARG A 140 -2.81 17.44 -4.82
N VAL A 141 -2.77 18.44 -3.94
CA VAL A 141 -3.40 19.76 -4.14
C VAL A 141 -2.33 20.77 -4.51
N CYS A 142 -2.54 21.51 -5.59
CA CYS A 142 -1.68 22.60 -6.03
C CYS A 142 -2.20 23.97 -5.57
N TYR A 143 -1.27 24.88 -5.32
CA TYR A 143 -1.55 26.21 -4.82
C TYR A 143 -0.97 27.31 -5.71
N ASN A 144 -1.53 28.52 -5.65
CA ASN A 144 -1.14 29.68 -6.46
C ASN A 144 0.26 30.24 -6.13
N ASP A 145 0.90 29.78 -5.08
CA ASP A 145 2.29 30.07 -4.75
C ASP A 145 3.29 29.07 -5.39
N GLY A 146 2.81 28.17 -6.25
CA GLY A 146 3.59 27.13 -6.91
C GLY A 146 3.90 25.91 -6.03
N SER A 147 3.40 25.86 -4.81
CA SER A 147 3.55 24.70 -3.96
C SER A 147 2.49 23.63 -4.25
N ALA A 148 2.80 22.38 -3.90
CA ALA A 148 1.85 21.27 -3.92
C ALA A 148 1.95 20.47 -2.64
N GLN A 149 0.83 19.99 -2.13
CA GLN A 149 0.76 19.25 -0.88
C GLN A 149 -0.08 17.98 -1.01
N MET A 150 0.46 16.86 -0.56
CA MET A 150 -0.31 15.64 -0.39
C MET A 150 -1.34 15.84 0.73
N TRP A 151 -2.59 15.46 0.48
CA TRP A 151 -3.71 15.73 1.39
C TRP A 151 -3.90 17.22 1.70
N GLY A 152 -3.58 18.06 0.71
CA GLY A 152 -3.65 19.50 0.86
C GLY A 152 -5.08 20.01 1.03
N ASN A 153 -5.18 21.26 1.47
CA ASN A 153 -6.44 21.93 1.69
C ASN A 153 -6.99 22.53 0.38
N ALA A 154 -8.04 21.92 -0.19
CA ALA A 154 -8.72 22.43 -1.39
C ALA A 154 -9.76 23.54 -1.11
N GLU A 155 -10.09 23.85 0.16
CA GLU A 155 -11.05 24.92 0.53
C GLU A 155 -10.37 26.25 0.89
N THR A 156 -9.22 26.53 0.35
CA THR A 156 -8.50 27.77 0.58
C THR A 156 -8.49 28.62 -0.68
N ALA A 157 -8.44 29.94 -0.53
CA ALA A 157 -8.25 30.86 -1.65
C ALA A 157 -6.93 30.64 -2.42
N LYS A 158 -6.00 29.89 -1.86
CA LYS A 158 -4.75 29.50 -2.52
C LYS A 158 -4.90 28.29 -3.44
N PHE A 159 -5.96 27.51 -3.32
CA PHE A 159 -6.19 26.33 -4.15
C PHE A 159 -6.30 26.72 -5.63
N THR A 160 -5.58 26.03 -6.49
CA THR A 160 -5.66 26.17 -7.95
C THR A 160 -6.25 24.94 -8.61
N GLU A 161 -5.70 23.77 -8.32
CA GLU A 161 -6.11 22.52 -8.97
C GLU A 161 -5.65 21.28 -8.18
N ILE A 162 -6.16 20.14 -8.58
CA ILE A 162 -5.59 18.83 -8.22
C ILE A 162 -4.50 18.52 -9.25
N GLU A 163 -3.31 18.09 -8.77
CA GLU A 163 -2.10 17.94 -9.59
C GLU A 163 -2.25 16.95 -10.74
N GLY A 164 -3.05 15.92 -10.56
CA GLY A 164 -3.23 14.85 -11.54
C GLY A 164 -4.67 14.40 -11.69
N GLY A 165 -4.88 13.52 -12.64
CA GLY A 165 -6.17 12.88 -12.87
C GLY A 165 -6.44 11.71 -11.91
N ASN A 166 -7.56 11.07 -12.17
CA ASN A 166 -7.92 9.79 -11.59
C ASN A 166 -7.59 8.71 -12.62
N ASP A 167 -6.85 7.67 -12.21
CA ASP A 167 -6.71 6.46 -13.01
C ASP A 167 -7.80 5.48 -12.60
N SER A 168 -8.86 5.44 -13.39
CA SER A 168 -10.00 4.55 -13.17
C SER A 168 -9.85 3.18 -13.85
N GLY A 169 -8.77 2.94 -14.58
CA GLY A 169 -8.52 1.67 -15.26
C GLY A 169 -8.43 0.51 -14.28
N ILE A 170 -9.05 -0.59 -14.62
CA ILE A 170 -8.86 -1.89 -13.97
C ILE A 170 -8.39 -2.87 -15.03
N GLU A 171 -7.17 -3.37 -14.87
CA GLU A 171 -6.64 -4.45 -15.69
C GLU A 171 -7.06 -5.77 -15.06
N LEU A 172 -7.62 -6.64 -15.88
CA LEU A 172 -8.24 -7.87 -15.45
C LEU A 172 -7.64 -9.08 -16.17
N MET A 173 -7.52 -10.17 -15.43
CA MET A 173 -7.24 -11.49 -15.99
C MET A 173 -8.22 -12.48 -15.36
N TYR A 174 -9.05 -13.08 -16.19
CA TYR A 174 -9.97 -14.16 -15.80
C TYR A 174 -9.31 -15.50 -16.05
N VAL A 175 -9.25 -16.35 -15.03
CA VAL A 175 -8.55 -17.64 -15.08
C VAL A 175 -9.57 -18.76 -15.11
N PHE A 176 -9.39 -19.69 -16.04
CA PHE A 176 -10.30 -20.80 -16.30
C PHE A 176 -9.57 -22.15 -16.15
N ASN A 177 -10.28 -23.17 -15.73
CA ASN A 177 -9.80 -24.54 -15.78
C ASN A 177 -9.96 -25.13 -17.18
N GLU A 178 -9.53 -26.38 -17.41
CA GLU A 178 -9.66 -27.10 -18.68
C GLU A 178 -11.11 -27.25 -19.18
N LYS A 179 -12.09 -27.08 -18.29
CA LYS A 179 -13.53 -27.15 -18.68
C LYS A 179 -14.10 -25.77 -19.01
N ASN A 180 -13.27 -24.74 -19.09
CA ASN A 180 -13.68 -23.34 -19.25
C ASN A 180 -14.57 -22.83 -18.07
N GLU A 181 -14.44 -23.42 -16.88
CA GLU A 181 -15.08 -22.89 -15.68
C GLU A 181 -14.17 -21.83 -15.05
N LEU A 182 -14.73 -20.66 -14.71
CA LEU A 182 -14.00 -19.56 -14.04
C LEU A 182 -13.56 -20.01 -12.66
N THR A 183 -12.26 -19.94 -12.40
CA THR A 183 -11.66 -20.35 -11.12
C THR A 183 -11.01 -19.21 -10.36
N GLY A 184 -10.61 -18.15 -11.06
CA GLY A 184 -9.93 -17.03 -10.45
C GLY A 184 -9.99 -15.75 -11.28
N ILE A 185 -9.73 -14.64 -10.59
CA ILE A 185 -9.65 -13.31 -11.19
C ILE A 185 -8.45 -12.59 -10.59
N VAL A 186 -7.59 -12.04 -11.44
CA VAL A 186 -6.57 -11.07 -11.06
C VAL A 186 -7.12 -9.69 -11.41
N ALA A 187 -7.04 -8.75 -10.49
CA ALA A 187 -7.49 -7.37 -10.71
C ALA A 187 -6.44 -6.38 -10.24
N ASN A 188 -5.98 -5.51 -11.13
CA ASN A 188 -4.98 -4.48 -10.87
C ASN A 188 -5.60 -3.08 -11.02
N LEU A 189 -5.42 -2.24 -10.03
CA LEU A 189 -6.14 -0.96 -9.93
C LEU A 189 -5.27 0.08 -9.20
N ALA A 190 -5.25 1.32 -9.69
CA ALA A 190 -4.47 2.43 -9.14
C ALA A 190 -5.17 3.09 -7.95
N CYS A 191 -5.33 2.34 -6.86
CA CYS A 191 -5.82 2.89 -5.61
C CYS A 191 -5.26 2.11 -4.42
N PRO A 192 -4.60 2.79 -3.47
CA PRO A 192 -4.21 2.15 -2.22
C PRO A 192 -5.44 1.79 -1.39
N ALA A 193 -5.39 0.66 -0.69
CA ALA A 193 -6.45 0.20 0.19
C ALA A 193 -6.46 1.01 1.50
N GLN A 194 -7.01 2.23 1.46
CA GLN A 194 -6.91 3.25 2.49
C GLN A 194 -8.26 3.80 2.98
N CYS A 195 -9.39 3.19 2.62
CA CYS A 195 -10.71 3.69 3.05
C CYS A 195 -10.83 3.71 4.58
N VAL A 196 -10.29 2.70 5.26
CA VAL A 196 -10.37 2.53 6.70
C VAL A 196 -9.03 2.74 7.43
N GLN A 197 -8.10 3.46 6.83
CA GLN A 197 -6.72 3.64 7.34
C GLN A 197 -6.61 4.16 8.77
N HIS A 198 -7.64 4.81 9.30
CA HIS A 198 -7.68 5.35 10.66
C HIS A 198 -8.25 4.36 11.69
N ARG A 199 -8.67 3.17 11.26
CA ARG A 199 -9.22 2.12 12.12
C ARG A 199 -8.10 1.25 12.71
N LEU A 200 -8.41 0.63 13.85
CA LEU A 200 -7.47 -0.20 14.61
C LEU A 200 -7.90 -1.68 14.59
N PHE A 201 -8.19 -2.19 13.41
CA PHE A 201 -8.44 -3.61 13.16
C PHE A 201 -7.64 -4.05 11.92
N VAL A 202 -7.45 -5.35 11.75
CA VAL A 202 -6.81 -5.90 10.54
C VAL A 202 -7.88 -6.10 9.46
N SER A 203 -7.62 -5.59 8.26
CA SER A 203 -8.56 -5.64 7.15
C SER A 203 -7.85 -5.56 5.79
N PRO A 204 -8.35 -6.26 4.75
CA PRO A 204 -7.95 -6.04 3.36
C PRO A 204 -8.60 -4.80 2.74
N ASP A 205 -9.27 -3.96 3.54
CA ASP A 205 -9.98 -2.78 3.09
C ASP A 205 -11.04 -3.13 2.01
N PHE A 206 -11.27 -2.29 1.01
CA PHE A 206 -12.29 -2.49 -0.03
C PHE A 206 -12.12 -3.78 -0.86
N TRP A 207 -10.92 -4.36 -0.90
CA TRP A 207 -10.69 -5.64 -1.57
C TRP A 207 -11.43 -6.80 -0.91
N GLY A 208 -11.63 -6.74 0.42
CA GLY A 208 -12.44 -7.73 1.15
C GLY A 208 -13.91 -7.70 0.72
N GLU A 209 -14.48 -6.51 0.58
CA GLU A 209 -15.84 -6.33 0.08
C GLU A 209 -15.98 -6.80 -1.38
N ALA A 210 -15.03 -6.43 -2.24
CA ALA A 210 -15.02 -6.87 -3.64
C ALA A 210 -14.99 -8.40 -3.73
N LYS A 211 -14.09 -9.05 -2.99
CA LYS A 211 -13.97 -10.52 -2.93
C LYS A 211 -15.25 -11.19 -2.47
N MET A 212 -15.89 -10.66 -1.45
CA MET A 212 -17.16 -11.19 -0.93
C MET A 212 -18.27 -11.09 -1.98
N LEU A 213 -18.41 -9.96 -2.65
CA LEU A 213 -19.42 -9.75 -3.69
C LEU A 213 -19.18 -10.62 -4.93
N LEU A 214 -17.92 -10.76 -5.36
CA LEU A 214 -17.56 -11.63 -6.48
C LEU A 214 -17.83 -13.10 -6.16
N ARG A 215 -17.51 -13.57 -4.95
CA ARG A 215 -17.85 -14.93 -4.52
C ARG A 215 -19.34 -15.18 -4.45
N LYS A 216 -20.12 -14.19 -4.02
CA LYS A 216 -21.59 -14.26 -4.05
C LYS A 216 -22.13 -14.42 -5.48
N HIS A 217 -21.48 -13.83 -6.47
CA HIS A 217 -21.92 -13.86 -7.88
C HIS A 217 -21.41 -15.12 -8.60
N PHE A 218 -20.13 -15.44 -8.51
CA PHE A 218 -19.48 -16.52 -9.26
C PHE A 218 -19.33 -17.83 -8.47
N GLY A 219 -19.58 -17.82 -7.17
CA GLY A 219 -19.46 -18.95 -6.27
C GLY A 219 -18.32 -18.84 -5.25
N ASP A 220 -18.51 -19.45 -4.11
CA ASP A 220 -17.64 -19.31 -2.92
C ASP A 220 -16.19 -19.76 -3.15
N LYS A 221 -15.95 -20.61 -4.13
CA LYS A 221 -14.62 -21.12 -4.48
C LYS A 221 -13.79 -20.21 -5.35
N LEU A 222 -14.39 -19.08 -5.84
CA LEU A 222 -13.66 -18.14 -6.67
C LEU A 222 -12.44 -17.62 -5.92
N PHE A 223 -11.27 -17.73 -6.55
CA PHE A 223 -10.04 -17.09 -6.10
C PHE A 223 -9.97 -15.67 -6.65
N MET A 224 -9.51 -14.72 -5.85
CA MET A 224 -9.24 -13.35 -6.29
C MET A 224 -7.85 -12.94 -5.86
N LEU A 225 -7.05 -12.46 -6.80
CA LEU A 225 -5.72 -11.88 -6.59
C LEU A 225 -5.78 -10.36 -6.86
N PRO A 226 -5.93 -9.52 -5.82
CA PRO A 226 -5.90 -8.08 -5.97
C PRO A 226 -4.47 -7.57 -6.09
N LEU A 227 -4.25 -6.56 -6.92
CA LEU A 227 -2.98 -5.87 -7.08
C LEU A 227 -3.20 -4.35 -6.97
N CYS A 228 -2.18 -3.65 -6.49
CA CYS A 228 -2.15 -2.20 -6.49
C CYS A 228 -1.12 -1.73 -7.52
N SER A 229 -1.59 -1.11 -8.59
CA SER A 229 -0.73 -0.47 -9.58
C SER A 229 -0.11 0.83 -9.04
N PRO A 230 0.76 1.54 -9.79
CA PRO A 230 1.33 2.80 -9.34
C PRO A 230 0.25 3.78 -8.87
N ALA A 231 0.22 4.08 -7.57
CA ALA A 231 -0.85 4.83 -6.92
C ALA A 231 -0.33 5.80 -5.84
N GLY A 232 0.92 6.25 -5.96
CA GLY A 232 1.53 7.11 -4.95
C GLY A 232 0.86 8.47 -4.78
N ASP A 233 0.18 8.96 -5.80
CA ASP A 233 -0.62 10.18 -5.81
C ASP A 233 -2.12 9.94 -5.63
N GLN A 234 -2.57 8.68 -5.51
CA GLN A 234 -3.98 8.30 -5.42
C GLN A 234 -4.41 7.98 -3.99
N CYS A 235 -5.70 8.13 -3.72
CA CYS A 235 -6.37 7.69 -2.50
C CYS A 235 -7.87 7.48 -2.77
N PRO A 236 -8.60 6.79 -1.90
CA PRO A 236 -10.05 6.61 -2.08
C PRO A 236 -10.89 7.83 -1.70
N VAL A 237 -10.27 8.97 -1.36
CA VAL A 237 -10.96 10.18 -0.88
C VAL A 237 -10.92 11.26 -1.94
N ASP A 238 -12.09 11.82 -2.29
CA ASP A 238 -12.21 13.00 -3.14
C ASP A 238 -11.94 14.27 -2.32
N LEU A 239 -10.79 14.89 -2.53
CA LEU A 239 -10.37 16.09 -1.79
C LEU A 239 -11.12 17.37 -2.20
N VAL A 240 -11.86 17.36 -3.29
CA VAL A 240 -12.63 18.50 -3.78
C VAL A 240 -14.07 18.46 -3.26
N ARG A 241 -14.61 17.28 -3.03
CA ARG A 241 -15.96 17.09 -2.48
C ARG A 241 -15.91 16.86 -0.98
N TRP A 242 -16.23 17.89 -0.24
CA TRP A 242 -16.31 17.84 1.20
C TRP A 242 -17.77 17.91 1.64
N VAL A 243 -18.20 16.93 2.41
CA VAL A 243 -19.53 16.89 3.01
C VAL A 243 -19.41 16.71 4.52
N GLU A 244 -20.46 17.09 5.26
CA GLU A 244 -20.54 16.76 6.69
C GLU A 244 -20.49 15.24 6.85
N PRO A 245 -19.58 14.68 7.67
CA PRO A 245 -19.60 13.27 8.01
C PRO A 245 -20.93 12.99 8.73
N GLU A 246 -21.64 11.94 8.35
CA GLU A 246 -22.76 11.45 9.11
C GLU A 246 -22.28 11.09 10.52
N SER A 247 -23.01 11.60 11.53
CA SER A 247 -22.58 11.55 12.94
C SER A 247 -22.61 10.16 13.58
N ASP A 248 -23.03 9.13 12.85
CA ASP A 248 -23.46 7.85 13.42
C ASP A 248 -22.46 6.70 13.30
N VAL A 249 -21.24 6.96 12.91
CA VAL A 249 -20.21 5.90 12.93
C VAL A 249 -19.61 5.82 14.33
N HIS A 250 -20.38 5.33 15.28
CA HIS A 250 -19.88 4.91 16.58
C HIS A 250 -19.10 3.61 16.43
N ASP A 251 -17.82 3.72 16.11
CA ASP A 251 -16.90 2.61 16.27
C ASP A 251 -16.14 2.78 17.60
N PRO A 252 -16.36 1.89 18.58
CA PRO A 252 -15.66 1.95 19.87
C PRO A 252 -14.12 1.82 19.71
N ASN A 253 -13.65 1.33 18.56
CA ASN A 253 -12.23 1.22 18.25
C ASN A 253 -11.67 2.49 17.57
N LEU A 254 -12.48 3.48 17.30
CA LEU A 254 -12.05 4.74 16.75
C LEU A 254 -11.33 5.56 17.82
N LYS A 255 -10.01 5.47 17.89
CA LYS A 255 -9.21 6.26 18.85
C LYS A 255 -8.93 7.69 18.38
N ARG A 256 -9.27 8.02 17.14
CA ARG A 256 -9.11 9.38 16.58
C ARG A 256 -10.35 9.78 15.82
N THR A 257 -10.85 10.96 16.11
CA THR A 257 -11.62 11.74 15.13
C THR A 257 -10.73 11.97 13.91
N ASN A 258 -11.33 11.95 12.71
CA ASN A 258 -10.64 12.23 11.46
C ASN A 258 -9.60 13.35 11.67
N PRO A 259 -8.28 13.10 11.46
CA PRO A 259 -7.25 14.11 11.68
C PRO A 259 -7.38 15.29 10.71
N HIS A 260 -8.16 15.15 9.64
CA HIS A 260 -8.46 16.22 8.72
C HIS A 260 -9.63 17.03 9.27
N PRO A 261 -9.48 18.32 9.55
CA PRO A 261 -10.56 19.19 10.00
C PRO A 261 -11.65 19.39 8.94
N ARG A 262 -11.53 18.67 7.84
CA ARG A 262 -12.39 18.74 6.67
C ARG A 262 -13.17 17.47 6.50
N LYS A 263 -14.32 17.67 6.00
CA LYS A 263 -15.39 16.74 5.75
C LYS A 263 -15.29 16.22 4.32
N ALA A 264 -14.26 15.39 4.04
CA ALA A 264 -14.21 14.65 2.78
C ALA A 264 -15.53 13.91 2.55
N ASP A 265 -15.95 13.82 1.31
CA ASP A 265 -17.17 13.06 0.98
C ASP A 265 -17.11 11.67 1.64
N PRO A 266 -17.88 11.40 2.71
CA PRO A 266 -17.83 10.13 3.43
C PRO A 266 -18.25 8.97 2.55
N SER A 267 -18.77 9.25 1.36
CA SER A 267 -19.21 8.23 0.42
C SER A 267 -18.09 7.31 -0.07
N MET A 268 -16.83 7.77 0.02
CA MET A 268 -15.65 7.01 -0.41
C MET A 268 -14.62 6.82 0.72
N PHE A 269 -15.00 7.11 1.96
CA PHE A 269 -14.13 6.99 3.12
C PHE A 269 -14.81 6.22 4.24
N ASP A 270 -14.01 5.66 5.17
CA ASP A 270 -14.44 4.82 6.27
C ASP A 270 -15.20 3.56 5.81
N LEU A 271 -15.94 2.91 6.66
CA LEU A 271 -16.67 1.66 6.38
C LEU A 271 -17.64 1.80 5.22
N SER A 272 -18.35 2.91 5.14
CA SER A 272 -19.28 3.19 4.02
C SER A 272 -18.53 3.34 2.70
N GLY A 273 -17.40 4.05 2.72
CA GLY A 273 -16.52 4.21 1.56
C GLY A 273 -15.87 2.88 1.13
N MET A 274 -15.40 2.10 2.09
CA MET A 274 -14.85 0.76 1.85
C MET A 274 -15.84 -0.15 1.11
N ARG A 275 -17.10 -0.20 1.59
CA ARG A 275 -18.16 -0.97 0.95
C ARG A 275 -18.50 -0.46 -0.44
N LYS A 276 -18.56 0.88 -0.61
CA LYS A 276 -18.86 1.49 -1.91
C LYS A 276 -17.74 1.24 -2.91
N ALA A 277 -16.47 1.39 -2.52
CA ALA A 277 -15.30 1.10 -3.34
C ALA A 277 -15.28 -0.37 -3.78
N GLY A 278 -15.43 -1.30 -2.83
CA GLY A 278 -15.49 -2.73 -3.11
C GLY A 278 -16.64 -3.12 -4.04
N LYS A 279 -17.82 -2.49 -3.87
CA LYS A 279 -18.96 -2.69 -4.77
C LYS A 279 -18.68 -2.18 -6.19
N ARG A 280 -18.03 -1.02 -6.34
CA ARG A 280 -17.65 -0.50 -7.67
C ARG A 280 -16.70 -1.45 -8.38
N VAL A 281 -15.66 -1.93 -7.68
CA VAL A 281 -14.71 -2.90 -8.23
C VAL A 281 -15.43 -4.21 -8.63
N ALA A 282 -16.25 -4.77 -7.75
CA ALA A 282 -16.95 -6.02 -8.02
C ALA A 282 -17.95 -5.89 -9.18
N ASN A 283 -18.71 -4.80 -9.24
CA ASN A 283 -19.68 -4.57 -10.32
C ASN A 283 -18.98 -4.46 -11.68
N GLU A 284 -17.87 -3.71 -11.75
CA GLU A 284 -17.09 -3.58 -12.99
C GLU A 284 -16.54 -4.93 -13.46
N ILE A 285 -15.98 -5.71 -12.57
CA ILE A 285 -15.47 -7.05 -12.90
C ILE A 285 -16.60 -7.96 -13.43
N ILE A 286 -17.78 -7.88 -12.84
CA ILE A 286 -18.95 -8.65 -13.29
C ILE A 286 -19.44 -8.14 -14.64
N GLU A 287 -19.50 -6.83 -14.85
CA GLU A 287 -19.96 -6.20 -16.08
C GLU A 287 -19.05 -6.60 -17.26
N VAL A 288 -17.74 -6.45 -17.11
CA VAL A 288 -16.75 -6.87 -18.10
C VAL A 288 -16.86 -8.36 -18.45
N TYR A 289 -17.07 -9.22 -17.44
CA TYR A 289 -17.29 -10.65 -17.67
C TYR A 289 -18.55 -10.91 -18.51
N ASN A 290 -19.64 -10.20 -18.22
CA ASN A 290 -20.93 -10.38 -18.88
C ASN A 290 -20.97 -9.77 -20.30
N GLU A 291 -20.16 -8.77 -20.59
CA GLU A 291 -20.01 -8.22 -21.95
C GLU A 291 -19.37 -9.21 -22.91
N GLY A 292 -18.68 -10.22 -22.39
CA GLY A 292 -18.02 -11.27 -23.12
C GLY A 292 -16.51 -11.12 -23.15
N LEU A 293 -15.83 -12.22 -22.95
CA LEU A 293 -14.38 -12.31 -22.95
C LEU A 293 -13.90 -13.00 -24.22
N ASP A 294 -12.71 -12.66 -24.67
CA ASP A 294 -12.01 -13.44 -25.67
C ASP A 294 -11.80 -14.88 -25.18
N ALA A 295 -11.68 -15.83 -26.14
CA ALA A 295 -11.41 -17.22 -25.80
C ALA A 295 -10.15 -17.35 -24.95
N PRO A 296 -10.18 -18.16 -23.86
CA PRO A 296 -9.04 -18.30 -22.99
C PRO A 296 -7.80 -18.81 -23.71
N GLN A 297 -6.68 -18.15 -23.49
CA GLN A 297 -5.36 -18.58 -23.96
C GLN A 297 -4.88 -19.71 -23.07
N ALA A 298 -4.71 -20.90 -23.63
CA ALA A 298 -4.33 -22.10 -22.87
C ALA A 298 -2.82 -22.37 -22.85
N ASP A 299 -2.09 -21.89 -23.85
CA ASP A 299 -0.64 -22.13 -23.97
C ASP A 299 0.11 -20.86 -24.42
N PRO A 300 0.11 -19.81 -23.60
CA PRO A 300 0.86 -18.61 -23.90
C PRO A 300 2.36 -18.83 -23.67
N GLU A 301 3.19 -18.14 -24.43
CA GLU A 301 4.60 -18.03 -24.10
C GLU A 301 4.75 -17.25 -22.77
N LEU A 302 5.38 -17.86 -21.77
CA LEU A 302 5.70 -17.22 -20.51
C LEU A 302 7.21 -16.97 -20.44
N VAL A 303 7.58 -15.71 -20.20
CA VAL A 303 8.95 -15.30 -19.91
C VAL A 303 8.94 -14.49 -18.63
N HIS A 304 9.70 -14.93 -17.63
CA HIS A 304 9.86 -14.24 -16.36
C HIS A 304 11.33 -14.06 -16.01
N GLU A 305 11.82 -12.84 -16.13
CA GLU A 305 13.20 -12.48 -15.82
C GLU A 305 13.25 -11.55 -14.59
N VAL A 306 14.29 -11.71 -13.78
CA VAL A 306 14.55 -10.86 -12.61
C VAL A 306 15.88 -10.16 -12.80
N HIS A 307 15.87 -8.84 -12.90
CA HIS A 307 17.05 -8.01 -13.10
C HIS A 307 17.32 -7.13 -11.87
N ASN A 308 18.55 -7.11 -11.41
CA ASN A 308 19.00 -6.16 -10.41
C ASN A 308 19.45 -4.87 -11.12
N MET A 309 18.75 -3.78 -10.84
CA MET A 309 19.06 -2.47 -11.42
C MET A 309 19.56 -1.52 -10.33
N GLN A 310 20.61 -0.78 -10.65
CA GLN A 310 21.05 0.34 -9.82
C GLN A 310 20.45 1.64 -10.36
N LEU A 311 19.61 2.28 -9.54
CA LEU A 311 19.03 3.56 -9.88
C LEU A 311 19.81 4.68 -9.18
N PRO A 312 20.19 5.75 -9.90
CA PRO A 312 20.87 6.88 -9.29
C PRO A 312 19.90 7.58 -8.31
N LEU A 313 20.41 7.91 -7.13
CA LEU A 313 19.70 8.75 -6.19
C LEU A 313 19.67 10.21 -6.69
N ARG A 314 18.56 10.92 -6.43
CA ARG A 314 18.54 12.37 -6.60
C ARG A 314 19.57 13.00 -5.67
N ARG A 315 20.52 13.73 -6.23
CA ARG A 315 21.46 14.53 -5.45
C ARG A 315 20.80 15.81 -4.97
N THR A 316 21.15 16.24 -3.78
CA THR A 316 20.71 17.51 -3.21
C THR A 316 21.77 18.58 -3.42
N THR A 317 21.36 19.83 -3.58
CA THR A 317 22.25 20.96 -3.66
C THR A 317 22.58 21.51 -2.27
N PHE A 318 23.69 22.20 -2.11
CA PHE A 318 24.03 22.91 -0.87
C PHE A 318 22.91 23.86 -0.41
N ALA A 319 22.24 24.53 -1.35
CA ALA A 319 21.16 25.45 -1.05
C ALA A 319 19.93 24.72 -0.48
N GLU A 320 19.59 23.55 -1.04
CA GLU A 320 18.49 22.69 -0.53
C GLU A 320 18.80 22.17 0.88
N VAL A 321 20.03 21.68 1.09
CA VAL A 321 20.48 21.20 2.41
C VAL A 321 20.45 22.33 3.44
N ALA A 322 20.98 23.50 3.12
CA ALA A 322 20.97 24.63 4.03
C ALA A 322 19.56 25.13 4.33
N ALA A 323 18.64 25.09 3.35
CA ALA A 323 17.25 25.43 3.56
C ALA A 323 16.51 24.40 4.43
N ALA A 324 16.74 23.09 4.19
CA ALA A 324 16.18 22.03 4.99
C ALA A 324 16.65 22.11 6.45
N ARG A 325 17.94 22.30 6.66
CA ARG A 325 18.52 22.44 8.01
C ARG A 325 17.94 23.64 8.76
N ARG A 326 17.75 24.79 8.09
CA ARG A 326 17.06 25.94 8.69
C ARG A 326 15.64 25.59 9.13
N ARG A 327 14.83 24.97 8.26
CA ARG A 327 13.44 24.60 8.62
C ARG A 327 13.39 23.63 9.79
N ILE A 328 14.32 22.67 9.86
CA ILE A 328 14.43 21.75 11.00
C ILE A 328 14.75 22.55 12.28
N HIS A 329 15.73 23.44 12.23
CA HIS A 329 16.12 24.25 13.40
C HIS A 329 14.99 25.19 13.84
N ASP A 330 14.30 25.85 12.92
CA ASP A 330 13.17 26.73 13.22
C ASP A 330 12.05 25.94 13.90
N TYR A 331 11.69 24.78 13.33
CA TYR A 331 10.70 23.88 13.93
C TYR A 331 11.09 23.44 15.34
N LEU A 332 12.33 23.01 15.52
CA LEU A 332 12.84 22.55 16.80
C LEU A 332 12.95 23.68 17.85
N ALA A 333 13.20 24.91 17.42
CA ALA A 333 13.24 26.07 18.30
C ALA A 333 11.85 26.44 18.84
N GLU A 334 10.81 26.33 18.02
CA GLU A 334 9.43 26.61 18.39
C GLU A 334 8.78 25.48 19.19
N LYS A 335 9.27 24.24 19.04
CA LYS A 335 8.72 23.07 19.74
C LYS A 335 9.02 23.12 21.25
N PRO A 336 8.01 23.13 22.12
CA PRO A 336 8.24 22.97 23.55
C PRO A 336 8.62 21.53 23.91
N GLY A 337 9.67 21.37 24.74
CA GLY A 337 10.10 20.08 25.27
C GLY A 337 10.89 19.20 24.29
N ASP A 338 10.90 17.92 24.58
CA ASP A 338 11.60 16.89 23.82
C ASP A 338 10.86 16.58 22.50
N VAL A 339 11.53 15.90 21.58
CA VAL A 339 10.97 15.50 20.29
C VAL A 339 10.60 14.02 20.27
N ASP A 340 9.58 13.68 19.49
CA ASP A 340 9.08 12.31 19.35
C ASP A 340 8.91 11.90 17.89
N PHE A 341 8.23 10.78 17.70
CA PHE A 341 7.90 10.27 16.37
C PHE A 341 7.12 11.25 15.49
N ASN A 342 6.18 12.02 16.06
CA ASN A 342 5.37 12.94 15.27
C ASN A 342 6.22 14.10 14.74
N ASP A 343 7.23 14.51 15.47
CA ASP A 343 8.18 15.53 15.03
C ASP A 343 9.06 15.01 13.91
N ALA A 344 9.56 13.79 14.04
CA ALA A 344 10.31 13.12 12.97
C ALA A 344 9.46 12.97 11.69
N ALA A 345 8.18 12.66 11.83
CA ALA A 345 7.25 12.56 10.71
C ALA A 345 6.98 13.94 10.08
N ALA A 346 6.83 14.99 10.89
CA ALA A 346 6.65 16.36 10.39
C ALA A 346 7.88 16.87 9.61
N LEU A 347 9.07 16.47 10.04
CA LEU A 347 10.35 16.85 9.42
C LEU A 347 10.84 15.86 8.34
N GLN A 348 10.06 14.86 8.01
CA GLN A 348 10.47 13.75 7.11
C GLN A 348 11.05 14.21 5.78
N VAL A 349 10.47 15.25 5.16
CA VAL A 349 10.93 15.77 3.87
C VAL A 349 12.32 16.39 4.01
N ASP A 350 12.53 17.20 5.05
CA ASP A 350 13.78 17.90 5.29
C ASP A 350 14.89 16.94 5.73
N LEU A 351 14.59 16.00 6.61
CA LEU A 351 15.50 14.92 6.97
C LEU A 351 15.85 14.04 5.76
N GLY A 352 14.91 13.83 4.84
CA GLY A 352 15.16 13.16 3.57
C GLY A 352 16.08 13.92 2.62
N ILE A 353 16.12 15.25 2.70
CA ILE A 353 17.09 16.09 1.97
C ILE A 353 18.47 15.94 2.60
N LEU A 354 18.59 16.05 3.91
CA LEU A 354 19.87 15.90 4.62
C LEU A 354 20.50 14.51 4.36
N ARG A 355 19.69 13.45 4.39
CA ARG A 355 20.16 12.07 4.13
C ARG A 355 20.80 11.88 2.75
N ARG A 356 20.50 12.76 1.81
CA ARG A 356 21.05 12.69 0.44
C ARG A 356 22.29 13.56 0.27
N GLU A 357 22.71 14.28 1.32
CA GLU A 357 23.98 15.02 1.36
C GLU A 357 25.17 14.06 1.46
N GLU A 358 24.98 12.90 2.11
CA GLU A 358 25.98 11.83 2.24
C GLU A 358 26.08 11.01 0.93
#